data_037a50480ef60d0eb8536077c1f7f48f
#
_entry.id   037a50480ef60d0eb8536077c1f7f48f
#
_cell.length_a   1.000
_cell.length_b   1.000
_cell.length_c   1.000
_cell.angle_alpha   90.00
_cell.angle_beta   90.00
_cell.angle_gamma   90.00
#
_symmetry.space_group_name_H-M   'P 1'
#
loop_
_entity.id
_entity.type
_entity.pdbx_description
1 polymer ?
#
loop_
_entity_poly.entity_id
_entity_poly.type
_entity_poly.pdbx_seq_one_letter_code
_entity_poly.pdbx_strand_id
1 'polypeptide(L)'
;MTHVILGHCCKDASCIQVCPQNCIRPTPAEPEFDTVEHLYIDPGACIDCSACVQACPAGAIRPDSALSGSERLYARRTRDFFADLPTARQRGPVRLGLPRAFPQADRPLRLAVVGAGAAAMYTVRELLQRSSSIRITVFEQQAEVGGLLRTAVSWNHQGIRDMVRLFDIPFSDDRVETRMNVRVGADVSIAALQREFDVVVLAFGASRSRAIGVPRIPGMHQAITLLSAANDAVRHGTQARLLRGPKALIVGGGNVALDVAAAIARRRIVTRAGEPIAQVAVVARSSVRRPSFTMSALHELTELDIDLTIARDGAPPDVGSADPVQRLFAELAEDRRPTVDTRKLPVTLWFGNEVTSLHSVGGRIRLETTAKRTFTADSVVNATGFASTAVAGVPFAEDGVVSNRRGRVVSPDTGASIDGLYVVGWAKRGAHGGVGDNRRCAAETVDRIVADIERIRSDPRRAATSAYGRGHAGGQG
;
A
#
# COMPACT_ATOMS: atom_id res chain seq x y z
N MET A 1 -23.38 -13.95 -19.24
CA MET A 1 -22.90 -13.67 -17.88
C MET A 1 -21.59 -12.93 -18.02
N THR A 2 -21.22 -12.10 -17.07
CA THR A 2 -19.98 -11.31 -17.12
C THR A 2 -19.26 -11.44 -15.79
N HIS A 3 -17.99 -11.07 -15.73
CA HIS A 3 -17.25 -10.97 -14.49
C HIS A 3 -17.22 -9.51 -13.99
N VAL A 4 -17.10 -9.34 -12.67
CA VAL A 4 -17.02 -8.04 -12.01
C VAL A 4 -15.78 -8.01 -11.12
N ILE A 5 -15.09 -6.86 -11.13
CA ILE A 5 -13.93 -6.61 -10.26
C ILE A 5 -14.40 -5.90 -9.00
N LEU A 6 -14.05 -6.47 -7.85
CA LEU A 6 -14.43 -5.97 -6.52
C LEU A 6 -13.46 -4.94 -5.98
N GLY A 7 -13.83 -4.23 -4.94
CA GLY A 7 -13.08 -3.13 -4.36
C GLY A 7 -11.70 -3.45 -3.81
N HIS A 8 -11.43 -4.70 -3.47
CA HIS A 8 -10.09 -5.12 -3.04
C HIS A 8 -9.12 -5.42 -4.20
N CYS A 9 -9.45 -4.97 -5.42
CA CYS A 9 -8.54 -5.00 -6.56
C CYS A 9 -7.25 -4.26 -6.25
N CYS A 10 -6.11 -4.91 -6.43
CA CYS A 10 -4.80 -4.31 -6.19
C CYS A 10 -4.24 -3.50 -7.37
N LYS A 11 -4.95 -3.46 -8.51
CA LYS A 11 -4.52 -2.77 -9.76
C LYS A 11 -3.16 -3.21 -10.30
N ASP A 12 -2.76 -4.47 -10.09
CA ASP A 12 -1.49 -4.98 -10.64
C ASP A 12 -1.54 -5.23 -12.16
N ALA A 13 -2.73 -5.15 -12.74
CA ALA A 13 -3.01 -5.28 -14.17
C ALA A 13 -2.65 -6.66 -14.79
N SER A 14 -2.43 -7.70 -13.98
CA SER A 14 -2.21 -9.07 -14.50
C SER A 14 -3.40 -9.60 -15.28
N CYS A 15 -4.62 -9.26 -14.86
CA CYS A 15 -5.86 -9.65 -15.53
C CYS A 15 -6.01 -9.05 -16.93
N ILE A 16 -5.43 -7.86 -17.20
CA ILE A 16 -5.49 -7.21 -18.52
C ILE A 16 -4.75 -8.04 -19.57
N GLN A 17 -3.58 -8.58 -19.20
CA GLN A 17 -2.70 -9.30 -20.13
C GLN A 17 -3.29 -10.61 -20.64
N VAL A 18 -4.18 -11.23 -19.86
CA VAL A 18 -4.78 -12.52 -20.18
C VAL A 18 -6.18 -12.41 -20.80
N CYS A 19 -6.74 -11.20 -20.89
CA CYS A 19 -8.08 -10.99 -21.43
C CYS A 19 -8.09 -11.04 -22.95
N PRO A 20 -8.69 -12.09 -23.60
CA PRO A 20 -8.67 -12.22 -25.05
C PRO A 20 -9.53 -11.15 -25.75
N GLN A 21 -10.50 -10.57 -25.05
CA GLN A 21 -11.39 -9.53 -25.56
C GLN A 21 -10.89 -8.12 -25.26
N ASN A 22 -9.74 -7.97 -24.54
CA ASN A 22 -9.22 -6.68 -24.15
C ASN A 22 -10.27 -5.79 -23.44
N CYS A 23 -11.17 -6.42 -22.69
CA CYS A 23 -12.33 -5.77 -22.08
C CYS A 23 -12.08 -5.26 -20.65
N ILE A 24 -10.85 -5.34 -20.12
CA ILE A 24 -10.51 -4.88 -18.79
C ILE A 24 -9.85 -3.51 -18.86
N ARG A 25 -10.47 -2.53 -18.21
CA ARG A 25 -10.10 -1.11 -18.31
C ARG A 25 -10.16 -0.40 -16.93
N PRO A 26 -9.49 0.76 -16.79
CA PRO A 26 -8.50 1.29 -17.71
C PRO A 26 -7.20 0.49 -17.71
N THR A 27 -6.43 0.56 -18.80
CA THR A 27 -5.10 -0.02 -18.89
C THR A 27 -4.05 0.94 -18.32
N PRO A 28 -2.84 0.48 -17.93
CA PRO A 28 -1.77 1.35 -17.44
C PRO A 28 -1.33 2.47 -18.41
N ALA A 29 -1.69 2.38 -19.69
CA ALA A 29 -1.42 3.40 -20.69
C ALA A 29 -2.52 4.48 -20.78
N GLU A 30 -3.67 4.25 -20.17
CA GLU A 30 -4.81 5.18 -20.18
C GLU A 30 -4.76 6.10 -18.95
N PRO A 31 -5.07 7.41 -19.11
CA PRO A 31 -4.94 8.39 -18.02
C PRO A 31 -5.85 8.07 -16.83
N GLU A 32 -6.99 7.44 -17.07
CA GLU A 32 -7.93 7.05 -16.02
C GLU A 32 -7.34 6.01 -15.05
N PHE A 33 -6.30 5.26 -15.47
CA PHE A 33 -5.67 4.25 -14.62
C PHE A 33 -5.19 4.80 -13.28
N ASP A 34 -4.68 6.02 -13.25
CA ASP A 34 -4.18 6.64 -12.03
C ASP A 34 -5.30 7.18 -11.13
N THR A 35 -6.48 7.44 -11.68
CA THR A 35 -7.60 8.06 -10.97
C THR A 35 -8.61 7.05 -10.42
N VAL A 36 -8.79 5.89 -11.07
CA VAL A 36 -9.73 4.87 -10.60
C VAL A 36 -9.20 4.09 -9.38
N GLU A 37 -10.10 3.68 -8.51
CA GLU A 37 -9.75 2.85 -7.34
C GLU A 37 -9.47 1.38 -7.72
N HIS A 38 -10.20 0.84 -8.70
CA HIS A 38 -10.08 -0.52 -9.20
C HIS A 38 -10.30 -0.56 -10.71
N LEU A 39 -9.98 -1.68 -11.34
CA LEU A 39 -10.24 -1.89 -12.75
C LEU A 39 -11.69 -2.34 -12.98
N TYR A 40 -12.14 -2.24 -14.21
CA TYR A 40 -13.50 -2.61 -14.61
C TYR A 40 -13.47 -3.58 -15.79
N ILE A 41 -14.47 -4.45 -15.91
CA ILE A 41 -14.66 -5.38 -17.03
C ILE A 41 -15.85 -4.90 -17.83
N ASP A 42 -15.64 -4.55 -19.10
CA ASP A 42 -16.72 -4.15 -19.99
C ASP A 42 -17.75 -5.28 -20.16
N PRO A 43 -18.98 -5.14 -19.66
CA PRO A 43 -19.98 -6.19 -19.72
C PRO A 43 -20.45 -6.50 -21.16
N GLY A 44 -20.34 -5.52 -22.07
CA GLY A 44 -20.71 -5.69 -23.47
C GLY A 44 -19.67 -6.44 -24.30
N ALA A 45 -18.43 -6.53 -23.84
CA ALA A 45 -17.33 -7.18 -24.53
C ALA A 45 -16.84 -8.47 -23.84
N CYS A 46 -17.18 -8.70 -22.57
CA CYS A 46 -16.78 -9.89 -21.81
C CYS A 46 -17.44 -11.15 -22.36
N ILE A 47 -16.64 -12.17 -22.62
CA ILE A 47 -17.09 -13.51 -23.10
C ILE A 47 -17.14 -14.58 -22.01
N ASP A 48 -17.00 -14.19 -20.74
CA ASP A 48 -17.10 -15.09 -19.57
C ASP A 48 -16.07 -16.25 -19.54
N CYS A 49 -14.87 -16.03 -20.08
CA CYS A 49 -13.84 -17.07 -20.20
C CYS A 49 -13.07 -17.37 -18.90
N SER A 50 -13.27 -16.59 -17.85
CA SER A 50 -12.63 -16.73 -16.52
C SER A 50 -11.09 -16.62 -16.47
N ALA A 51 -10.39 -16.33 -17.57
CA ALA A 51 -8.93 -16.20 -17.58
C ALA A 51 -8.43 -15.13 -16.59
N CYS A 52 -9.17 -14.02 -16.47
CA CYS A 52 -8.87 -12.93 -15.54
C CYS A 52 -9.00 -13.34 -14.06
N VAL A 53 -9.90 -14.27 -13.73
CA VAL A 53 -10.09 -14.78 -12.36
C VAL A 53 -8.82 -15.50 -11.91
N GLN A 54 -8.30 -16.40 -12.76
CA GLN A 54 -7.08 -17.17 -12.47
C GLN A 54 -5.83 -16.27 -12.38
N ALA A 55 -5.79 -15.20 -13.18
CA ALA A 55 -4.67 -14.27 -13.20
C ALA A 55 -4.70 -13.22 -12.07
N CYS A 56 -5.81 -13.09 -11.35
CA CYS A 56 -5.96 -12.06 -10.32
C CYS A 56 -5.25 -12.47 -9.02
N PRO A 57 -4.15 -11.80 -8.63
CA PRO A 57 -3.42 -12.19 -7.42
C PRO A 57 -4.17 -11.87 -6.12
N ALA A 58 -5.11 -10.92 -6.17
CA ALA A 58 -5.93 -10.52 -5.02
C ALA A 58 -7.26 -11.29 -4.92
N GLY A 59 -7.58 -12.16 -5.89
CA GLY A 59 -8.86 -12.86 -5.92
C GLY A 59 -10.08 -11.93 -6.03
N ALA A 60 -9.90 -10.76 -6.65
CA ALA A 60 -10.89 -9.69 -6.67
C ALA A 60 -11.90 -9.79 -7.83
N ILE A 61 -11.95 -10.89 -8.58
CA ILE A 61 -12.81 -11.04 -9.75
C ILE A 61 -13.79 -12.17 -9.54
N ARG A 62 -15.08 -11.88 -9.71
CA ARG A 62 -16.17 -12.86 -9.56
C ARG A 62 -17.16 -12.78 -10.71
N PRO A 63 -17.84 -13.90 -11.04
CA PRO A 63 -19.00 -13.86 -11.92
C PRO A 63 -20.10 -12.95 -11.34
N ASP A 64 -20.78 -12.17 -12.18
CA ASP A 64 -21.90 -11.30 -11.77
C ASP A 64 -23.01 -12.07 -11.03
N SER A 65 -23.27 -13.32 -11.44
CA SER A 65 -24.25 -14.21 -10.80
C SER A 65 -23.88 -14.64 -9.38
N ALA A 66 -22.60 -14.57 -9.00
CA ALA A 66 -22.08 -15.00 -7.70
C ALA A 66 -21.90 -13.82 -6.71
N LEU A 67 -22.30 -12.60 -7.07
CA LEU A 67 -22.15 -11.42 -6.24
C LEU A 67 -23.15 -11.44 -5.07
N SER A 68 -22.64 -11.19 -3.87
CA SER A 68 -23.48 -10.92 -2.67
C SER A 68 -24.24 -9.59 -2.82
N GLY A 69 -25.16 -9.31 -1.89
CA GLY A 69 -25.95 -8.08 -1.90
C GLY A 69 -25.11 -6.81 -1.98
N SER A 70 -24.08 -6.72 -1.14
CA SER A 70 -23.16 -5.59 -1.07
C SER A 70 -22.21 -5.52 -2.29
N GLU A 71 -21.78 -6.66 -2.81
CA GLU A 71 -20.90 -6.71 -3.99
C GLU A 71 -21.58 -6.24 -5.29
N ARG A 72 -22.93 -6.23 -5.34
CA ARG A 72 -23.68 -5.71 -6.50
C ARG A 72 -23.45 -4.22 -6.77
N LEU A 73 -22.95 -3.47 -5.79
CA LEU A 73 -22.48 -2.11 -5.99
C LEU A 73 -21.40 -2.04 -7.08
N TYR A 74 -20.46 -3.00 -7.11
CA TYR A 74 -19.37 -3.02 -8.09
C TYR A 74 -19.86 -3.33 -9.51
N ALA A 75 -20.92 -4.10 -9.65
CA ALA A 75 -21.58 -4.30 -10.95
C ALA A 75 -22.25 -3.00 -11.45
N ARG A 76 -22.87 -2.22 -10.57
CA ARG A 76 -23.42 -0.88 -10.93
C ARG A 76 -22.29 0.07 -11.35
N ARG A 77 -21.24 0.18 -10.54
CA ARG A 77 -20.05 1.02 -10.83
C ARG A 77 -19.39 0.65 -12.17
N THR A 78 -19.35 -0.65 -12.48
CA THR A 78 -18.84 -1.12 -13.77
C THR A 78 -19.67 -0.59 -14.94
N ARG A 79 -21.00 -0.64 -14.83
CA ARG A 79 -21.90 -0.08 -15.85
C ARG A 79 -21.74 1.44 -15.98
N ASP A 80 -21.68 2.15 -14.83
CA ASP A 80 -21.49 3.60 -14.82
C ASP A 80 -20.16 4.00 -15.47
N PHE A 81 -19.09 3.28 -15.20
CA PHE A 81 -17.76 3.53 -15.80
C PHE A 81 -17.78 3.43 -17.34
N PHE A 82 -18.54 2.47 -17.88
CA PHE A 82 -18.62 2.28 -19.34
C PHE A 82 -19.76 3.05 -20.00
N ALA A 83 -20.66 3.70 -19.25
CA ALA A 83 -21.78 4.45 -19.82
C ALA A 83 -21.32 5.63 -20.67
N ASP A 84 -20.32 6.37 -20.19
CA ASP A 84 -19.81 7.59 -20.82
C ASP A 84 -18.49 7.38 -21.57
N LEU A 85 -18.00 6.14 -21.62
CA LEU A 85 -16.70 5.84 -22.23
C LEU A 85 -16.87 4.99 -23.49
N PRO A 86 -15.98 5.17 -24.49
CA PRO A 86 -15.91 4.27 -25.63
C PRO A 86 -15.77 2.83 -25.17
N THR A 87 -16.50 1.90 -25.79
CA THR A 87 -16.42 0.48 -25.48
C THR A 87 -14.98 -0.05 -25.63
N ALA A 88 -14.66 -1.16 -24.99
CA ALA A 88 -13.34 -1.79 -25.11
C ALA A 88 -12.94 -2.06 -26.57
N ARG A 89 -13.93 -2.39 -27.43
CA ARG A 89 -13.72 -2.56 -28.89
C ARG A 89 -13.32 -1.28 -29.59
N GLN A 90 -13.89 -0.13 -29.20
CA GLN A 90 -13.57 1.18 -29.77
C GLN A 90 -12.21 1.70 -29.33
N ARG A 91 -11.71 1.30 -28.15
CA ARG A 91 -10.41 1.71 -27.63
C ARG A 91 -9.22 0.97 -28.26
N GLY A 92 -9.47 -0.06 -29.04
CA GLY A 92 -8.45 -0.88 -29.70
C GLY A 92 -7.67 -1.81 -28.76
N PRO A 93 -6.77 -2.64 -29.30
CA PRO A 93 -6.01 -3.62 -28.53
C PRO A 93 -4.98 -2.96 -27.60
N VAL A 94 -4.79 -3.54 -26.43
CA VAL A 94 -3.68 -3.17 -25.53
C VAL A 94 -2.36 -3.55 -26.19
N ARG A 95 -1.53 -2.57 -26.51
CA ARG A 95 -0.17 -2.82 -26.96
C ARG A 95 0.73 -3.00 -25.73
N LEU A 96 1.05 -4.23 -25.41
CA LEU A 96 2.05 -4.55 -24.42
C LEU A 96 3.42 -4.46 -25.09
N GLY A 97 4.19 -3.41 -24.76
CA GLY A 97 5.60 -3.36 -25.15
C GLY A 97 6.39 -4.49 -24.44
N LEU A 98 7.22 -5.20 -25.17
CA LEU A 98 8.15 -6.12 -24.54
C LEU A 98 9.11 -5.34 -23.63
N PRO A 99 9.34 -5.79 -22.38
CA PRO A 99 10.32 -5.15 -21.52
C PRO A 99 11.74 -5.26 -22.11
N ARG A 100 12.53 -4.21 -21.95
CA ARG A 100 13.93 -4.23 -22.41
C ARG A 100 14.70 -5.28 -21.61
N ALA A 101 15.37 -6.19 -22.32
CA ALA A 101 16.30 -7.14 -21.72
C ALA A 101 17.62 -6.46 -21.36
N PHE A 102 18.35 -7.05 -20.40
CA PHE A 102 19.71 -6.65 -20.14
C PHE A 102 20.62 -7.12 -21.29
N PRO A 103 21.62 -6.31 -21.70
CA PRO A 103 22.63 -6.75 -22.64
C PRO A 103 23.40 -7.96 -22.09
N GLN A 104 23.80 -8.88 -22.98
CA GLN A 104 24.67 -10.00 -22.62
C GLN A 104 26.00 -9.50 -22.09
N ALA A 105 26.59 -10.22 -21.17
CA ALA A 105 27.89 -9.91 -20.60
C ALA A 105 28.59 -11.16 -20.11
N ASP A 106 29.92 -11.09 -20.05
CA ASP A 106 30.80 -12.18 -19.65
C ASP A 106 30.68 -12.59 -18.18
N ARG A 107 30.15 -11.67 -17.33
CA ARG A 107 29.92 -11.94 -15.92
C ARG A 107 28.47 -11.61 -15.52
N PRO A 108 27.92 -12.36 -14.55
CA PRO A 108 26.62 -12.03 -13.99
C PRO A 108 26.61 -10.63 -13.35
N LEU A 109 25.50 -9.91 -13.55
CA LEU A 109 25.24 -8.66 -12.84
C LEU A 109 24.86 -8.98 -11.40
N ARG A 110 25.53 -8.36 -10.43
CA ARG A 110 25.26 -8.55 -9.00
C ARG A 110 24.43 -7.39 -8.46
N LEU A 111 23.27 -7.70 -7.91
CA LEU A 111 22.36 -6.70 -7.35
C LEU A 111 22.10 -6.96 -5.87
N ALA A 112 22.07 -5.89 -5.09
CA ALA A 112 21.50 -5.90 -3.76
C ALA A 112 20.10 -5.26 -3.79
N VAL A 113 19.11 -5.90 -3.16
CA VAL A 113 17.77 -5.35 -2.95
C VAL A 113 17.57 -5.20 -1.45
N VAL A 114 17.29 -3.98 -0.99
CA VAL A 114 17.15 -3.65 0.43
C VAL A 114 15.68 -3.60 0.82
N GLY A 115 15.23 -4.59 1.58
CA GLY A 115 13.84 -4.86 1.93
C GLY A 115 13.23 -5.99 1.10
N ALA A 116 12.32 -6.77 1.71
CA ALA A 116 11.60 -7.89 1.08
C ALA A 116 10.07 -7.68 1.08
N GLY A 117 9.61 -6.44 0.92
CA GLY A 117 8.19 -6.10 0.78
C GLY A 117 7.70 -6.20 -0.68
N ALA A 118 6.46 -5.77 -0.93
CA ALA A 118 5.83 -5.83 -2.25
C ALA A 118 6.66 -5.17 -3.37
N ALA A 119 7.32 -4.05 -3.08
CA ALA A 119 8.17 -3.37 -4.06
C ALA A 119 9.40 -4.22 -4.43
N ALA A 120 10.01 -4.90 -3.46
CA ALA A 120 11.13 -5.81 -3.70
C ALA A 120 10.69 -7.01 -4.55
N MET A 121 9.58 -7.64 -4.21
CA MET A 121 9.04 -8.78 -4.96
C MET A 121 8.88 -8.45 -6.44
N TYR A 122 8.16 -7.36 -6.76
CA TYR A 122 7.99 -6.95 -8.16
C TYR A 122 9.31 -6.57 -8.83
N THR A 123 10.26 -5.98 -8.09
CA THR A 123 11.59 -5.64 -8.63
C THR A 123 12.40 -6.90 -8.95
N VAL A 124 12.45 -7.86 -8.03
CA VAL A 124 13.16 -9.14 -8.25
C VAL A 124 12.56 -9.88 -9.44
N ARG A 125 11.22 -9.97 -9.49
CA ARG A 125 10.49 -10.57 -10.62
C ARG A 125 10.84 -9.90 -11.96
N GLU A 126 10.80 -8.57 -12.03
CA GLU A 126 11.16 -7.82 -13.25
C GLU A 126 12.63 -8.06 -13.67
N LEU A 127 13.54 -8.10 -12.71
CA LEU A 127 14.95 -8.36 -12.97
C LEU A 127 15.18 -9.78 -13.53
N LEU A 128 14.57 -10.79 -12.90
CA LEU A 128 14.66 -12.19 -13.31
C LEU A 128 14.09 -12.43 -14.71
N GLN A 129 13.01 -11.74 -15.08
CA GLN A 129 12.37 -11.84 -16.39
C GLN A 129 13.21 -11.20 -17.51
N ARG A 130 14.11 -10.27 -17.18
CA ARG A 130 14.88 -9.50 -18.16
C ARG A 130 16.31 -9.98 -18.32
N SER A 131 16.80 -10.88 -17.49
CA SER A 131 18.17 -11.41 -17.57
C SER A 131 18.27 -12.83 -17.03
N SER A 132 18.96 -13.70 -17.76
CA SER A 132 19.41 -15.00 -17.26
C SER A 132 20.74 -14.90 -16.50
N SER A 133 21.57 -13.88 -16.82
CA SER A 133 22.89 -13.65 -16.22
C SER A 133 22.83 -12.58 -15.15
N ILE A 134 22.18 -12.91 -14.00
CA ILE A 134 21.98 -12.01 -12.86
C ILE A 134 22.12 -12.80 -11.55
N ARG A 135 22.61 -12.13 -10.50
CA ARG A 135 22.59 -12.63 -9.12
C ARG A 135 22.04 -11.55 -8.22
N ILE A 136 21.05 -11.87 -7.41
CA ILE A 136 20.34 -10.93 -6.56
C ILE A 136 20.48 -11.37 -5.11
N THR A 137 20.95 -10.48 -4.25
CA THR A 137 20.91 -10.67 -2.79
C THR A 137 19.88 -9.72 -2.19
N VAL A 138 18.90 -10.27 -1.51
CA VAL A 138 17.83 -9.50 -0.83
C VAL A 138 18.17 -9.42 0.65
N PHE A 139 18.21 -8.21 1.20
CA PHE A 139 18.47 -7.95 2.62
C PHE A 139 17.16 -7.53 3.30
N GLU A 140 16.73 -8.27 4.32
CA GLU A 140 15.49 -7.99 5.05
C GLU A 140 15.75 -7.98 6.55
N GLN A 141 15.23 -6.95 7.25
CA GLN A 141 15.40 -6.80 8.69
C GLN A 141 14.50 -7.73 9.52
N GLN A 142 13.46 -8.29 8.93
CA GLN A 142 12.56 -9.25 9.55
C GLN A 142 13.04 -10.69 9.28
N ALA A 143 12.49 -11.64 10.03
CA ALA A 143 12.74 -13.06 9.83
C ALA A 143 12.00 -13.62 8.59
N GLU A 144 11.07 -12.87 7.99
CA GLU A 144 10.22 -13.34 6.91
C GLU A 144 10.01 -12.24 5.85
N VAL A 145 9.84 -12.68 4.60
CA VAL A 145 9.47 -11.79 3.48
C VAL A 145 8.01 -11.34 3.60
N GLY A 146 7.64 -10.23 2.94
CA GLY A 146 6.26 -9.76 2.85
C GLY A 146 6.05 -8.33 3.34
N GLY A 147 6.92 -7.84 4.23
CA GLY A 147 6.82 -6.48 4.76
C GLY A 147 5.43 -6.16 5.35
N LEU A 148 4.85 -5.01 4.99
CA LEU A 148 3.55 -4.58 5.55
C LEU A 148 2.37 -5.48 5.15
N LEU A 149 2.45 -6.26 4.07
CA LEU A 149 1.41 -7.23 3.71
C LEU A 149 1.21 -8.27 4.81
N ARG A 150 2.30 -8.68 5.44
CA ARG A 150 2.26 -9.64 6.53
C ARG A 150 1.89 -9.00 7.86
N THR A 151 2.41 -7.81 8.15
CA THR A 151 2.34 -7.22 9.48
C THR A 151 1.19 -6.23 9.66
N ALA A 152 0.98 -5.30 8.73
CA ALA A 152 0.13 -4.13 8.95
C ALA A 152 -1.15 -4.07 8.10
N VAL A 153 -1.21 -4.78 6.97
CA VAL A 153 -2.46 -4.90 6.22
C VAL A 153 -3.49 -5.60 7.09
N SER A 154 -4.64 -4.97 7.29
CA SER A 154 -5.69 -5.49 8.16
C SER A 154 -6.09 -6.92 7.78
N TRP A 155 -6.37 -7.75 8.78
CA TRP A 155 -6.88 -9.12 8.59
C TRP A 155 -8.13 -9.18 7.73
N ASN A 156 -8.87 -8.09 7.60
CA ASN A 156 -10.06 -8.01 6.77
C ASN A 156 -9.75 -8.15 5.27
N HIS A 157 -8.53 -7.77 4.84
CA HIS A 157 -8.10 -7.78 3.45
C HIS A 157 -7.36 -9.07 3.09
N GLN A 158 -8.03 -10.23 3.26
CA GLN A 158 -7.39 -11.54 3.05
C GLN A 158 -6.79 -11.70 1.66
N GLY A 159 -7.49 -11.33 0.59
CA GLY A 159 -6.98 -11.40 -0.78
C GLY A 159 -5.68 -10.62 -0.97
N ILE A 160 -5.58 -9.42 -0.37
CA ILE A 160 -4.34 -8.63 -0.40
C ILE A 160 -3.24 -9.27 0.44
N ARG A 161 -3.57 -9.83 1.60
CA ARG A 161 -2.60 -10.55 2.45
C ARG A 161 -2.09 -11.81 1.79
N ASP A 162 -2.95 -12.56 1.12
CA ASP A 162 -2.59 -13.78 0.40
C ASP A 162 -1.64 -13.53 -0.77
N MET A 163 -1.53 -12.29 -1.26
CA MET A 163 -0.51 -11.90 -2.24
C MET A 163 0.93 -12.18 -1.76
N VAL A 164 1.16 -12.35 -0.47
CA VAL A 164 2.47 -12.79 0.07
C VAL A 164 2.93 -14.09 -0.58
N ARG A 165 2.02 -14.99 -0.96
CA ARG A 165 2.35 -16.24 -1.66
C ARG A 165 3.06 -16.02 -3.00
N LEU A 166 2.86 -14.86 -3.63
CA LEU A 166 3.56 -14.51 -4.87
C LEU A 166 5.06 -14.24 -4.65
N PHE A 167 5.47 -14.01 -3.40
CA PHE A 167 6.88 -13.80 -3.05
C PHE A 167 7.68 -15.10 -3.12
N ASP A 168 7.04 -16.25 -2.95
CA ASP A 168 7.71 -17.54 -2.96
C ASP A 168 8.37 -17.80 -4.32
N ILE A 169 7.74 -17.40 -5.42
CA ILE A 169 8.25 -17.64 -6.77
C ILE A 169 9.57 -16.88 -7.03
N PRO A 170 9.64 -15.54 -7.00
CA PRO A 170 10.88 -14.83 -7.31
C PRO A 170 11.96 -14.96 -6.24
N PHE A 171 11.58 -15.20 -4.97
CA PHE A 171 12.56 -15.34 -3.89
C PHE A 171 13.09 -16.77 -3.73
N SER A 172 12.46 -17.77 -4.38
CA SER A 172 12.94 -19.15 -4.45
C SER A 172 13.71 -19.46 -5.72
N ASP A 173 13.95 -18.49 -6.61
CA ASP A 173 14.78 -18.65 -7.80
C ASP A 173 16.27 -18.82 -7.42
N ASP A 174 16.99 -19.76 -8.04
CA ASP A 174 18.40 -20.08 -7.75
C ASP A 174 19.36 -18.90 -7.95
N ARG A 175 18.90 -17.84 -8.62
CA ARG A 175 19.64 -16.58 -8.81
C ARG A 175 19.44 -15.60 -7.66
N VAL A 176 18.60 -15.93 -6.67
CA VAL A 176 18.21 -15.05 -5.58
C VAL A 176 18.63 -15.63 -4.24
N GLU A 177 19.48 -14.92 -3.51
CA GLU A 177 19.82 -15.18 -2.12
C GLU A 177 19.03 -14.24 -1.21
N THR A 178 18.45 -14.74 -0.13
CA THR A 178 17.75 -13.91 0.86
C THR A 178 18.52 -13.92 2.19
N ARG A 179 18.89 -12.75 2.68
CA ARG A 179 19.54 -12.53 3.97
C ARG A 179 18.57 -11.87 4.93
N MET A 180 17.93 -12.69 5.75
CA MET A 180 16.97 -12.26 6.76
C MET A 180 17.65 -11.78 8.02
N ASN A 181 16.93 -10.98 8.84
CA ASN A 181 17.42 -10.39 10.09
C ASN A 181 18.65 -9.48 9.90
N VAL A 182 18.78 -8.87 8.71
CA VAL A 182 19.84 -7.92 8.38
C VAL A 182 19.25 -6.54 8.17
N ARG A 183 19.57 -5.59 9.04
CA ARG A 183 19.14 -4.19 8.94
C ARG A 183 20.21 -3.37 8.21
N VAL A 184 19.95 -3.05 6.95
CA VAL A 184 20.81 -2.13 6.18
C VAL A 184 20.76 -0.73 6.81
N GLY A 185 21.95 -0.15 6.97
CA GLY A 185 22.15 1.10 7.70
C GLY A 185 22.60 0.91 9.15
N ALA A 186 22.46 -0.32 9.70
CA ALA A 186 22.96 -0.71 11.02
C ALA A 186 23.98 -1.85 10.91
N ASP A 187 23.57 -3.01 10.39
CA ASP A 187 24.42 -4.19 10.28
C ASP A 187 25.34 -4.15 9.04
N VAL A 188 24.84 -3.57 7.95
CA VAL A 188 25.61 -3.33 6.73
C VAL A 188 25.30 -1.93 6.18
N SER A 189 26.34 -1.17 5.80
CA SER A 189 26.18 0.17 5.28
C SER A 189 25.85 0.17 3.79
N ILE A 190 25.16 1.22 3.30
CA ILE A 190 24.94 1.44 1.86
C ILE A 190 26.26 1.48 1.09
N ALA A 191 27.28 2.15 1.64
CA ALA A 191 28.60 2.21 1.02
C ALA A 191 29.27 0.83 0.91
N ALA A 192 29.06 -0.08 1.85
CA ALA A 192 29.52 -1.47 1.76
C ALA A 192 28.82 -2.20 0.61
N LEU A 193 27.47 -2.08 0.54
CA LEU A 193 26.71 -2.67 -0.55
C LEU A 193 27.11 -2.13 -1.93
N GLN A 194 27.38 -0.82 -2.06
CA GLN A 194 27.84 -0.23 -3.32
C GLN A 194 29.23 -0.67 -3.74
N ARG A 195 30.08 -1.12 -2.81
CA ARG A 195 31.38 -1.73 -3.13
C ARG A 195 31.25 -3.19 -3.57
N GLU A 196 30.31 -3.93 -2.97
CA GLU A 196 30.15 -5.36 -3.22
C GLU A 196 29.28 -5.64 -4.47
N PHE A 197 28.23 -4.83 -4.70
CA PHE A 197 27.24 -5.05 -5.76
C PHE A 197 27.36 -4.00 -6.87
N ASP A 198 27.05 -4.41 -8.10
CA ASP A 198 27.00 -3.51 -9.25
C ASP A 198 25.84 -2.50 -9.14
N VAL A 199 24.73 -2.96 -8.56
CA VAL A 199 23.48 -2.18 -8.37
C VAL A 199 22.94 -2.42 -6.97
N VAL A 200 22.48 -1.36 -6.31
CA VAL A 200 21.75 -1.40 -5.06
C VAL A 200 20.36 -0.80 -5.27
N VAL A 201 19.31 -1.56 -4.99
CA VAL A 201 17.91 -1.10 -5.11
C VAL A 201 17.29 -0.97 -3.72
N LEU A 202 16.91 0.25 -3.34
CA LEU A 202 16.28 0.56 -2.08
C LEU A 202 14.78 0.27 -2.19
N ALA A 203 14.32 -0.80 -1.52
CA ALA A 203 12.94 -1.29 -1.52
C ALA A 203 12.35 -1.38 -0.10
N PHE A 204 12.92 -0.67 0.87
CA PHE A 204 12.58 -0.76 2.30
C PHE A 204 11.23 -0.12 2.67
N GLY A 205 10.55 0.54 1.71
CA GLY A 205 9.21 1.09 1.86
C GLY A 205 9.13 2.27 2.85
N ALA A 206 7.95 2.41 3.48
CA ALA A 206 7.66 3.43 4.48
C ALA A 206 6.82 2.77 5.59
N SER A 207 7.44 2.51 6.74
CA SER A 207 6.81 1.81 7.87
C SER A 207 6.79 2.64 9.16
N ARG A 208 7.44 3.81 9.17
CA ARG A 208 7.41 4.74 10.29
C ARG A 208 6.16 5.61 10.20
N SER A 209 5.34 5.64 11.25
CA SER A 209 4.19 6.55 11.29
C SER A 209 4.64 8.01 11.21
N ARG A 210 3.96 8.82 10.41
CA ARG A 210 4.15 10.28 10.40
C ARG A 210 3.75 10.87 11.74
N ALA A 211 4.42 11.94 12.15
CA ALA A 211 4.02 12.69 13.35
C ALA A 211 2.71 13.45 13.09
N ILE A 212 1.89 13.60 14.13
CA ILE A 212 0.66 14.43 14.06
C ILE A 212 0.98 15.95 14.10
N GLY A 213 2.24 16.32 14.32
CA GLY A 213 2.63 17.74 14.52
C GLY A 213 2.54 18.21 15.96
N VAL A 214 2.14 17.33 16.88
CA VAL A 214 2.05 17.60 18.32
C VAL A 214 2.88 16.58 19.12
N PRO A 215 3.33 16.94 20.34
CA PRO A 215 4.10 16.03 21.18
C PRO A 215 3.37 14.70 21.45
N ARG A 216 4.16 13.64 21.54
CA ARG A 216 3.63 12.31 21.88
C ARG A 216 3.30 12.27 23.37
N ILE A 217 2.10 11.79 23.70
CA ILE A 217 1.62 11.66 25.08
C ILE A 217 1.28 10.22 25.43
N PRO A 218 1.24 9.85 26.73
CA PRO A 218 0.76 8.55 27.17
C PRO A 218 -0.69 8.29 26.75
N GLY A 219 -0.97 7.10 26.15
CA GLY A 219 -2.29 6.75 25.59
C GLY A 219 -2.43 7.05 24.09
N MET A 220 -1.36 7.57 23.48
CA MET A 220 -1.26 7.69 22.03
C MET A 220 -0.62 6.42 21.42
N HIS A 221 -1.32 5.81 20.50
CA HIS A 221 -0.92 4.59 19.79
C HIS A 221 -0.66 4.88 18.32
N GLN A 222 0.15 4.05 17.67
CA GLN A 222 0.33 4.08 16.22
C GLN A 222 -0.62 3.05 15.58
N ALA A 223 -1.31 3.42 14.52
CA ALA A 223 -2.25 2.54 13.81
C ALA A 223 -1.58 1.23 13.35
N ILE A 224 -0.34 1.33 12.83
CA ILE A 224 0.44 0.15 12.39
C ILE A 224 0.66 -0.85 13.54
N THR A 225 0.97 -0.36 14.74
CA THR A 225 1.19 -1.22 15.91
C THR A 225 -0.11 -1.90 16.35
N LEU A 226 -1.22 -1.16 16.34
CA LEU A 226 -2.54 -1.71 16.68
C LEU A 226 -3.01 -2.77 15.68
N LEU A 227 -2.86 -2.50 14.38
CA LEU A 227 -3.25 -3.46 13.34
C LEU A 227 -2.36 -4.70 13.33
N SER A 228 -1.05 -4.55 13.57
CA SER A 228 -0.14 -5.68 13.71
C SER A 228 -0.56 -6.57 14.89
N ALA A 229 -0.78 -5.97 16.06
CA ALA A 229 -1.22 -6.71 17.24
C ALA A 229 -2.61 -7.35 17.05
N ALA A 230 -3.54 -6.68 16.36
CA ALA A 230 -4.84 -7.24 16.02
C ALA A 230 -4.71 -8.44 15.06
N ASN A 231 -3.82 -8.36 14.08
CA ASN A 231 -3.55 -9.46 13.16
C ASN A 231 -2.97 -10.68 13.89
N ASP A 232 -2.02 -10.45 14.80
CA ASP A 232 -1.41 -11.52 15.61
C ASP A 232 -2.43 -12.12 16.57
N ALA A 233 -3.24 -11.30 17.22
CA ALA A 233 -4.31 -11.76 18.10
C ALA A 233 -5.32 -12.66 17.37
N VAL A 234 -5.72 -12.29 16.14
CA VAL A 234 -6.64 -13.11 15.33
C VAL A 234 -6.02 -14.47 14.98
N ARG A 235 -4.72 -14.52 14.66
CA ARG A 235 -4.02 -15.81 14.40
C ARG A 235 -4.06 -16.76 15.59
N HIS A 236 -4.05 -16.19 16.80
CA HIS A 236 -4.05 -16.97 18.06
C HIS A 236 -5.46 -17.09 18.69
N GLY A 237 -6.52 -16.68 17.99
CA GLY A 237 -7.91 -16.72 18.52
C GLY A 237 -8.14 -15.80 19.72
N THR A 238 -7.38 -14.69 19.83
CA THR A 238 -7.43 -13.75 20.95
C THR A 238 -7.79 -12.32 20.49
N GLN A 239 -7.68 -11.35 21.38
CA GLN A 239 -7.94 -9.93 21.12
C GLN A 239 -6.73 -9.08 21.49
N ALA A 240 -6.48 -8.01 20.74
CA ALA A 240 -5.43 -7.04 21.05
C ALA A 240 -5.88 -6.10 22.17
N ARG A 241 -5.42 -6.32 23.40
CA ARG A 241 -5.75 -5.55 24.61
C ARG A 241 -4.82 -4.36 24.79
N LEU A 242 -5.10 -3.25 24.11
CA LEU A 242 -4.16 -2.13 24.01
C LEU A 242 -4.72 -0.79 24.46
N LEU A 243 -5.99 -0.51 24.23
CA LEU A 243 -6.57 0.80 24.50
C LEU A 243 -6.87 0.99 26.00
N ARG A 244 -6.85 2.25 26.47
CA ARG A 244 -6.95 2.55 27.91
C ARG A 244 -8.38 2.50 28.44
N GLY A 245 -9.35 2.92 27.62
CA GLY A 245 -10.75 3.03 28.04
C GLY A 245 -11.70 3.00 26.86
N PRO A 246 -13.01 3.19 27.10
CA PRO A 246 -14.06 2.92 26.13
C PRO A 246 -14.15 3.93 24.98
N LYS A 247 -13.46 5.09 25.04
CA LYS A 247 -13.51 6.10 24.01
C LYS A 247 -12.20 6.15 23.23
N ALA A 248 -12.26 5.82 21.94
CA ALA A 248 -11.12 5.87 21.03
C ALA A 248 -11.24 7.02 20.03
N LEU A 249 -10.16 7.77 19.84
CA LEU A 249 -10.05 8.84 18.86
C LEU A 249 -8.96 8.45 17.84
N ILE A 250 -9.32 8.38 16.56
CA ILE A 250 -8.43 8.04 15.46
C ILE A 250 -8.12 9.32 14.69
N VAL A 251 -6.84 9.72 14.64
CA VAL A 251 -6.38 10.89 13.90
C VAL A 251 -5.83 10.46 12.55
N GLY A 252 -6.49 10.89 11.48
CA GLY A 252 -6.22 10.54 10.09
C GLY A 252 -7.50 10.11 9.37
N GLY A 253 -7.56 10.33 8.07
CA GLY A 253 -8.75 10.07 7.24
C GLY A 253 -8.47 9.13 6.07
N GLY A 254 -7.42 8.31 6.13
CA GLY A 254 -7.11 7.32 5.09
C GLY A 254 -7.65 5.93 5.40
N ASN A 255 -7.44 4.96 4.49
CA ASN A 255 -7.88 3.57 4.63
C ASN A 255 -7.44 2.95 5.95
N VAL A 256 -6.21 3.23 6.41
CA VAL A 256 -5.68 2.71 7.68
C VAL A 256 -6.51 3.18 8.89
N ALA A 257 -7.06 4.40 8.86
CA ALA A 257 -7.94 4.90 9.91
C ALA A 257 -9.26 4.10 9.96
N LEU A 258 -9.83 3.81 8.78
CA LEU A 258 -11.03 2.99 8.67
C LEU A 258 -10.76 1.52 9.06
N ASP A 259 -9.59 0.98 8.72
CA ASP A 259 -9.15 -0.35 9.15
C ASP A 259 -9.08 -0.48 10.67
N VAL A 260 -8.55 0.55 11.36
CA VAL A 260 -8.54 0.58 12.83
C VAL A 260 -9.96 0.64 13.38
N ALA A 261 -10.84 1.48 12.83
CA ALA A 261 -12.24 1.57 13.24
C ALA A 261 -12.96 0.22 13.04
N ALA A 262 -12.73 -0.44 11.90
CA ALA A 262 -13.28 -1.76 11.60
C ALA A 262 -12.74 -2.85 12.55
N ALA A 263 -11.45 -2.82 12.90
CA ALA A 263 -10.87 -3.75 13.86
C ALA A 263 -11.44 -3.57 15.28
N ILE A 264 -11.74 -2.34 15.68
CA ILE A 264 -12.45 -2.03 16.92
C ILE A 264 -13.90 -2.56 16.85
N ALA A 265 -14.64 -2.25 15.80
CA ALA A 265 -16.03 -2.69 15.61
C ALA A 265 -16.16 -4.22 15.65
N ARG A 266 -15.21 -4.93 15.08
CA ARG A 266 -15.11 -6.41 15.11
C ARG A 266 -14.55 -6.96 16.43
N ARG A 267 -14.35 -6.11 17.45
CA ARG A 267 -13.79 -6.47 18.78
C ARG A 267 -12.41 -7.17 18.70
N ARG A 268 -11.62 -6.88 17.65
CA ARG A 268 -10.23 -7.38 17.52
C ARG A 268 -9.26 -6.52 18.32
N ILE A 269 -9.59 -5.23 18.50
CA ILE A 269 -8.91 -4.28 19.38
C ILE A 269 -9.90 -3.90 20.50
N VAL A 270 -9.47 -4.09 21.72
CA VAL A 270 -10.28 -3.83 22.93
C VAL A 270 -9.48 -3.05 23.97
N THR A 271 -10.10 -2.68 25.08
CA THR A 271 -9.41 -2.06 26.21
C THR A 271 -8.39 -3.03 26.84
N ARG A 272 -7.47 -2.52 27.64
CA ARG A 272 -6.53 -3.34 28.41
C ARG A 272 -7.23 -4.32 29.35
N ALA A 273 -8.40 -3.95 29.86
CA ALA A 273 -9.25 -4.81 30.67
C ALA A 273 -9.94 -5.93 29.86
N GLY A 274 -9.92 -5.85 28.51
CA GLY A 274 -10.62 -6.79 27.63
C GLY A 274 -12.05 -6.36 27.32
N GLU A 275 -12.46 -5.17 27.70
CA GLU A 275 -13.79 -4.63 27.45
C GLU A 275 -13.88 -4.04 26.02
N PRO A 276 -15.05 -4.09 25.38
CA PRO A 276 -15.28 -3.46 24.08
C PRO A 276 -15.12 -1.94 24.18
N ILE A 277 -14.75 -1.33 23.08
CA ILE A 277 -14.77 0.12 22.91
C ILE A 277 -16.25 0.55 22.71
N ALA A 278 -16.66 1.59 23.40
CA ALA A 278 -18.05 2.08 23.38
C ALA A 278 -18.26 3.24 22.38
N GLN A 279 -17.20 3.92 21.96
CA GLN A 279 -17.30 5.05 21.02
C GLN A 279 -15.99 5.21 20.22
N VAL A 280 -16.14 5.46 18.92
CA VAL A 280 -15.02 5.78 18.02
C VAL A 280 -15.29 7.11 17.32
N ALA A 281 -14.31 8.03 17.34
CA ALA A 281 -14.31 9.22 16.51
C ALA A 281 -13.08 9.18 15.58
N VAL A 282 -13.29 9.41 14.29
CA VAL A 282 -12.22 9.55 13.28
C VAL A 282 -12.12 11.02 12.92
N VAL A 283 -10.97 11.63 13.13
CA VAL A 283 -10.71 13.05 12.88
C VAL A 283 -9.78 13.20 11.70
N ALA A 284 -10.30 13.72 10.58
CA ALA A 284 -9.60 13.87 9.32
C ALA A 284 -9.36 15.35 8.98
N ARG A 285 -8.14 15.66 8.53
CA ARG A 285 -7.79 16.98 7.99
C ARG A 285 -8.43 17.23 6.63
N SER A 286 -8.57 16.19 5.82
CA SER A 286 -9.19 16.28 4.49
C SER A 286 -10.64 16.79 4.58
N SER A 287 -11.10 17.45 3.51
CA SER A 287 -12.49 17.85 3.42
C SER A 287 -13.40 16.65 3.11
N VAL A 288 -14.68 16.78 3.44
CA VAL A 288 -15.69 15.79 3.07
C VAL A 288 -15.81 15.58 1.56
N ARG A 289 -15.49 16.60 0.76
CA ARG A 289 -15.52 16.54 -0.71
C ARG A 289 -14.36 15.77 -1.33
N ARG A 290 -13.23 15.65 -0.60
CA ARG A 290 -12.03 14.93 -1.03
C ARG A 290 -11.47 14.12 0.13
N PRO A 291 -12.18 13.05 0.55
CA PRO A 291 -11.69 12.18 1.60
C PRO A 291 -10.39 11.49 1.14
N SER A 292 -9.56 11.10 2.10
CA SER A 292 -8.29 10.43 1.82
C SER A 292 -8.40 8.89 1.78
N PHE A 293 -9.58 8.34 2.09
CA PHE A 293 -9.89 6.92 1.98
C PHE A 293 -10.54 6.59 0.64
N THR A 294 -10.51 5.31 0.28
CA THR A 294 -11.21 4.79 -0.89
C THR A 294 -12.68 4.49 -0.58
N MET A 295 -13.50 4.51 -1.62
CA MET A 295 -14.91 4.10 -1.51
C MET A 295 -15.03 2.66 -1.01
N SER A 296 -14.13 1.79 -1.43
CA SER A 296 -14.11 0.40 -0.97
C SER A 296 -13.91 0.29 0.53
N ALA A 297 -12.99 1.06 1.10
CA ALA A 297 -12.74 1.08 2.55
C ALA A 297 -13.94 1.63 3.34
N LEU A 298 -14.59 2.67 2.82
CA LEU A 298 -15.82 3.20 3.44
C LEU A 298 -16.96 2.17 3.36
N HIS A 299 -17.14 1.54 2.20
CA HIS A 299 -18.18 0.53 2.01
C HIS A 299 -18.00 -0.66 2.97
N GLU A 300 -16.77 -1.17 3.11
CA GLU A 300 -16.47 -2.21 4.10
C GLU A 300 -16.83 -1.80 5.53
N LEU A 301 -16.65 -0.53 5.88
CA LEU A 301 -17.03 -0.01 7.18
C LEU A 301 -18.58 0.04 7.35
N THR A 302 -19.31 0.37 6.29
CA THR A 302 -20.80 0.41 6.33
C THR A 302 -21.44 -0.98 6.45
N GLU A 303 -20.74 -2.04 6.06
CA GLU A 303 -21.18 -3.44 6.20
C GLU A 303 -21.11 -3.96 7.65
N LEU A 304 -20.48 -3.20 8.55
CA LEU A 304 -20.36 -3.59 9.95
C LEU A 304 -21.60 -3.18 10.75
N ASP A 305 -21.84 -3.90 11.84
CA ASP A 305 -22.90 -3.56 12.79
C ASP A 305 -22.49 -2.37 13.68
N ILE A 306 -22.44 -1.18 13.05
CA ILE A 306 -22.05 0.09 13.68
C ILE A 306 -23.13 1.16 13.43
N ASP A 307 -23.12 2.19 14.26
CA ASP A 307 -23.84 3.43 14.01
C ASP A 307 -22.87 4.48 13.44
N LEU A 308 -22.74 4.48 12.09
CA LEU A 308 -21.81 5.36 11.38
C LEU A 308 -22.43 6.73 11.15
N THR A 309 -21.86 7.79 11.67
CA THR A 309 -22.26 9.18 11.48
C THR A 309 -21.16 9.95 10.75
N ILE A 310 -21.56 10.77 9.77
CA ILE A 310 -20.66 11.72 9.10
C ILE A 310 -20.97 13.10 9.66
N ALA A 311 -20.08 13.58 10.52
CA ALA A 311 -20.17 14.93 11.07
C ALA A 311 -19.70 15.96 10.06
N ARG A 312 -20.48 17.03 9.89
CA ARG A 312 -20.25 18.03 8.86
C ARG A 312 -20.04 19.40 9.44
N ASP A 313 -19.04 20.09 8.89
CA ASP A 313 -18.94 21.54 8.95
C ASP A 313 -19.21 22.06 7.54
N GLY A 314 -20.43 22.56 7.28
CA GLY A 314 -20.79 23.15 5.99
C GLY A 314 -21.97 22.52 5.26
N ALA A 315 -22.14 22.84 3.97
CA ALA A 315 -23.24 22.41 3.13
C ALA A 315 -23.38 20.88 3.06
N PRO A 316 -24.63 20.36 2.97
CA PRO A 316 -24.89 18.93 2.79
C PRO A 316 -24.16 18.39 1.55
N PRO A 317 -23.92 17.06 1.46
CA PRO A 317 -23.42 16.46 0.23
C PRO A 317 -24.43 16.73 -0.88
N ASP A 318 -23.90 16.98 -2.06
CA ASP A 318 -24.73 17.16 -3.24
C ASP A 318 -25.28 15.80 -3.68
N VAL A 319 -26.58 15.59 -3.48
CA VAL A 319 -27.28 14.36 -3.89
C VAL A 319 -27.22 14.14 -5.40
N GLY A 320 -27.08 15.22 -6.17
CA GLY A 320 -26.92 15.22 -7.64
C GLY A 320 -25.46 15.10 -8.11
N SER A 321 -24.48 15.00 -7.19
CA SER A 321 -23.09 14.97 -7.54
C SER A 321 -22.71 13.76 -8.42
N ALA A 322 -21.95 14.00 -9.47
CA ALA A 322 -21.32 12.93 -10.26
C ALA A 322 -20.25 12.16 -9.46
N ASP A 323 -19.76 12.72 -8.32
CA ASP A 323 -18.77 12.08 -7.46
C ASP A 323 -19.41 10.92 -6.67
N PRO A 324 -18.93 9.66 -6.82
CA PRO A 324 -19.47 8.49 -6.14
C PRO A 324 -19.38 8.60 -4.60
N VAL A 325 -18.36 9.27 -4.07
CA VAL A 325 -18.21 9.47 -2.62
C VAL A 325 -19.28 10.38 -2.09
N GLN A 326 -19.59 11.46 -2.79
CA GLN A 326 -20.63 12.40 -2.39
C GLN A 326 -22.01 11.75 -2.45
N ARG A 327 -22.29 10.92 -3.46
CA ARG A 327 -23.53 10.14 -3.56
C ARG A 327 -23.70 9.19 -2.37
N LEU A 328 -22.66 8.41 -2.05
CA LEU A 328 -22.73 7.50 -0.90
C LEU A 328 -22.90 8.27 0.43
N PHE A 329 -22.25 9.42 0.58
CA PHE A 329 -22.46 10.25 1.76
C PHE A 329 -23.89 10.82 1.84
N ALA A 330 -24.51 11.12 0.70
CA ALA A 330 -25.88 11.55 0.61
C ALA A 330 -26.84 10.40 1.01
N GLU A 331 -26.65 9.21 0.43
CA GLU A 331 -27.39 7.99 0.77
C GLU A 331 -27.30 7.67 2.27
N LEU A 332 -26.09 7.68 2.83
CA LEU A 332 -25.86 7.47 4.27
C LEU A 332 -26.52 8.55 5.15
N ALA A 333 -26.75 9.75 4.60
CA ALA A 333 -27.42 10.83 5.31
C ALA A 333 -28.94 10.76 5.23
N GLU A 334 -29.49 10.25 4.11
CA GLU A 334 -30.93 10.12 3.88
C GLU A 334 -31.52 8.91 4.61
N ASP A 335 -30.80 7.79 4.67
CA ASP A 335 -31.25 6.56 5.35
C ASP A 335 -31.35 6.69 6.88
N ARG A 336 -30.89 7.81 7.43
CA ARG A 336 -30.84 8.01 8.88
C ARG A 336 -31.96 8.93 9.37
N ARG A 337 -33.14 8.34 9.61
CA ARG A 337 -33.98 8.78 10.72
C ARG A 337 -33.23 8.49 12.03
N PRO A 338 -33.19 9.39 13.02
CA PRO A 338 -32.42 9.24 14.24
C PRO A 338 -32.99 8.17 15.16
N THR A 339 -32.90 6.93 14.79
CA THR A 339 -33.05 5.81 15.72
C THR A 339 -31.65 5.43 16.17
N VAL A 340 -31.16 6.09 17.21
CA VAL A 340 -29.92 5.69 17.88
C VAL A 340 -30.16 4.28 18.43
N ASP A 341 -29.69 3.26 17.70
CA ASP A 341 -29.64 1.91 18.25
C ASP A 341 -28.46 1.85 19.24
N THR A 342 -28.78 1.98 20.52
CA THR A 342 -27.82 2.00 21.62
C THR A 342 -26.99 0.69 21.73
N ARG A 343 -27.36 -0.35 20.96
CA ARG A 343 -26.61 -1.63 20.92
C ARG A 343 -25.47 -1.62 19.93
N LYS A 344 -25.47 -0.69 18.94
CA LYS A 344 -24.43 -0.57 17.93
C LYS A 344 -23.29 0.33 18.40
N LEU A 345 -22.06 0.06 17.92
CA LEU A 345 -20.92 0.91 18.19
C LEU A 345 -21.07 2.23 17.42
N PRO A 346 -21.16 3.38 18.11
CA PRO A 346 -21.16 4.68 17.43
C PRO A 346 -19.76 4.97 16.86
N VAL A 347 -19.70 5.22 15.54
CA VAL A 347 -18.51 5.63 14.81
C VAL A 347 -18.79 6.94 14.09
N THR A 348 -18.08 8.02 14.45
CA THR A 348 -18.29 9.33 13.84
C THR A 348 -17.06 9.75 13.04
N LEU A 349 -17.25 10.10 11.75
CA LEU A 349 -16.21 10.65 10.89
C LEU A 349 -16.32 12.18 10.89
N TRP A 350 -15.23 12.85 11.30
CA TRP A 350 -15.10 14.31 11.35
C TRP A 350 -14.12 14.78 10.28
N PHE A 351 -14.57 15.63 9.36
CA PHE A 351 -13.76 16.19 8.28
C PHE A 351 -13.39 17.65 8.51
N GLY A 352 -12.32 18.13 7.85
CA GLY A 352 -11.85 19.52 7.97
C GLY A 352 -11.22 19.87 9.31
N ASN A 353 -10.75 18.87 10.05
CA ASN A 353 -10.25 18.99 11.41
C ASN A 353 -8.76 18.65 11.49
N GLU A 354 -7.88 19.63 11.32
CA GLU A 354 -6.45 19.46 11.55
C GLU A 354 -6.13 19.63 13.04
N VAL A 355 -5.34 18.72 13.59
CA VAL A 355 -4.98 18.72 15.01
C VAL A 355 -4.00 19.87 15.29
N THR A 356 -4.33 20.70 16.28
CA THR A 356 -3.49 21.83 16.72
C THR A 356 -2.84 21.60 18.09
N SER A 357 -3.51 20.86 18.96
CA SER A 357 -2.97 20.53 20.28
C SER A 357 -3.45 19.16 20.78
N LEU A 358 -2.66 18.56 21.66
CA LEU A 358 -2.94 17.29 22.30
C LEU A 358 -2.40 17.30 23.73
N HIS A 359 -3.28 17.17 24.71
CA HIS A 359 -2.93 17.25 26.13
C HIS A 359 -3.56 16.12 26.93
N SER A 360 -2.86 15.68 27.99
CA SER A 360 -3.45 14.74 28.97
C SER A 360 -4.03 15.57 30.13
N VAL A 361 -5.32 15.43 30.37
CA VAL A 361 -6.05 16.12 31.43
C VAL A 361 -6.89 15.12 32.22
N GLY A 362 -6.64 14.97 33.52
CA GLY A 362 -7.41 14.06 34.37
C GLY A 362 -7.43 12.60 33.90
N GLY A 363 -6.32 12.11 33.33
CA GLY A 363 -6.22 10.74 32.82
C GLY A 363 -6.84 10.54 31.44
N ARG A 364 -7.52 11.53 30.89
CA ARG A 364 -8.07 11.56 29.54
C ARG A 364 -7.21 12.38 28.60
N ILE A 365 -7.40 12.19 27.32
CA ILE A 365 -6.71 12.94 26.27
C ILE A 365 -7.69 13.95 25.70
N ARG A 366 -7.30 15.22 25.70
CA ARG A 366 -7.99 16.33 25.06
C ARG A 366 -7.23 16.71 23.79
N LEU A 367 -7.95 16.70 22.66
CA LEU A 367 -7.44 17.07 21.35
C LEU A 367 -8.21 18.30 20.85
N GLU A 368 -7.49 19.30 20.33
CA GLU A 368 -8.06 20.51 19.73
C GLU A 368 -7.67 20.59 18.24
N THR A 369 -8.51 21.23 17.45
CA THR A 369 -8.36 21.30 15.99
C THR A 369 -8.45 22.74 15.47
N THR A 370 -7.99 22.95 14.23
CA THR A 370 -8.12 24.22 13.50
C THR A 370 -9.57 24.71 13.39
N ALA A 371 -10.54 23.81 13.35
CA ALA A 371 -11.96 24.12 13.36
C ALA A 371 -12.48 24.51 14.75
N LYS A 372 -11.58 24.78 15.73
CA LYS A 372 -11.91 25.14 17.14
C LYS A 372 -12.79 24.09 17.84
N ARG A 373 -12.69 22.82 17.40
CA ARG A 373 -13.35 21.70 18.06
C ARG A 373 -12.45 21.07 19.10
N THR A 374 -13.08 20.59 20.17
CA THR A 374 -12.41 19.83 21.22
C THR A 374 -12.97 18.42 21.27
N PHE A 375 -12.07 17.44 21.25
CA PHE A 375 -12.40 16.02 21.41
C PHE A 375 -11.78 15.50 22.71
N THR A 376 -12.50 14.63 23.41
CA THR A 376 -11.99 13.99 24.63
C THR A 376 -12.09 12.48 24.46
N ALA A 377 -10.99 11.77 24.69
CA ALA A 377 -10.89 10.32 24.56
C ALA A 377 -9.99 9.71 25.63
N ASP A 378 -10.08 8.39 25.80
CA ASP A 378 -9.21 7.64 26.70
C ASP A 378 -7.95 7.15 25.96
N SER A 379 -8.06 6.98 24.64
CA SER A 379 -6.94 6.61 23.76
C SER A 379 -7.00 7.38 22.44
N VAL A 380 -5.84 7.74 21.93
CA VAL A 380 -5.66 8.35 20.60
C VAL A 380 -4.85 7.44 19.72
N VAL A 381 -5.29 7.23 18.47
CA VAL A 381 -4.61 6.43 17.46
C VAL A 381 -4.13 7.34 16.33
N ASN A 382 -2.84 7.37 16.11
CA ASN A 382 -2.25 8.07 14.97
C ASN A 382 -2.32 7.21 13.71
N ALA A 383 -3.15 7.62 12.77
CA ALA A 383 -3.35 7.04 11.44
C ALA A 383 -3.08 8.05 10.31
N THR A 384 -2.19 9.04 10.53
CA THR A 384 -1.91 10.13 9.58
C THR A 384 -1.03 9.73 8.40
N GLY A 385 -0.68 8.46 8.27
CA GLY A 385 0.12 7.90 7.20
C GLY A 385 1.53 7.52 7.62
N PHE A 386 2.37 7.21 6.63
CA PHE A 386 3.69 6.63 6.83
C PHE A 386 4.78 7.46 6.16
N ALA A 387 5.98 7.31 6.66
CA ALA A 387 7.22 7.82 6.10
C ALA A 387 8.30 6.72 6.12
N SER A 388 9.28 6.84 5.27
CA SER A 388 10.46 5.97 5.31
C SER A 388 11.28 6.26 6.56
N THR A 389 11.94 5.22 7.08
CA THR A 389 12.96 5.41 8.11
C THR A 389 14.24 5.87 7.42
N ALA A 390 14.86 6.90 7.97
CA ALA A 390 16.15 7.38 7.46
C ALA A 390 17.20 6.28 7.56
N VAL A 391 17.97 6.10 6.49
CA VAL A 391 19.08 5.14 6.40
C VAL A 391 20.35 5.94 6.10
N ALA A 392 21.40 5.72 6.89
CA ALA A 392 22.67 6.43 6.70
C ALA A 392 23.23 6.19 5.29
N GLY A 393 23.66 7.25 4.63
CA GLY A 393 24.13 7.21 3.25
C GLY A 393 23.05 7.22 2.16
N VAL A 394 21.78 7.34 2.53
CA VAL A 394 20.65 7.53 1.59
C VAL A 394 20.15 8.97 1.70
N PRO A 395 20.11 9.74 0.61
CA PRO A 395 19.56 11.09 0.61
C PRO A 395 18.02 11.07 0.63
N PHE A 396 17.42 11.86 1.51
CA PHE A 396 15.98 12.04 1.61
C PHE A 396 15.58 13.48 1.28
N ALA A 397 14.45 13.65 0.62
CA ALA A 397 13.78 14.95 0.47
C ALA A 397 13.02 15.31 1.76
N GLU A 398 12.59 16.57 1.88
CA GLU A 398 11.89 17.09 3.07
C GLU A 398 10.59 16.32 3.40
N ASP A 399 9.92 15.78 2.41
CA ASP A 399 8.70 14.96 2.55
C ASP A 399 8.95 13.54 3.08
N GLY A 400 10.24 13.17 3.31
CA GLY A 400 10.65 11.86 3.81
C GLY A 400 10.68 10.77 2.75
N VAL A 401 10.71 11.14 1.48
CA VAL A 401 10.92 10.27 0.32
C VAL A 401 12.40 10.26 -0.05
N VAL A 402 12.93 9.16 -0.53
CA VAL A 402 14.30 9.12 -1.06
C VAL A 402 14.41 10.03 -2.28
N SER A 403 15.37 10.97 -2.26
CA SER A 403 15.60 11.89 -3.37
C SER A 403 15.92 11.12 -4.65
N ASN A 404 15.03 11.21 -5.65
CA ASN A 404 15.18 10.40 -6.86
C ASN A 404 14.59 11.07 -8.11
N ARG A 405 15.11 10.62 -9.25
CA ARG A 405 14.56 10.94 -10.57
C ARG A 405 14.19 9.65 -11.30
N ARG A 406 12.89 9.33 -11.31
CA ARG A 406 12.34 8.11 -11.92
C ARG A 406 13.02 6.83 -11.44
N GLY A 407 13.37 6.76 -10.14
CA GLY A 407 14.00 5.62 -9.51
C GLY A 407 15.52 5.66 -9.41
N ARG A 408 16.24 6.55 -10.13
CA ARG A 408 17.66 6.84 -9.85
C ARG A 408 17.77 7.71 -8.62
N VAL A 409 18.49 7.29 -7.60
CA VAL A 409 18.74 8.14 -6.42
C VAL A 409 19.63 9.30 -6.84
N VAL A 410 19.30 10.50 -6.38
CA VAL A 410 20.05 11.73 -6.71
C VAL A 410 20.52 12.43 -5.44
N SER A 411 21.66 13.10 -5.55
CA SER A 411 22.13 14.02 -4.50
C SER A 411 21.19 15.23 -4.44
N PRO A 412 20.66 15.60 -3.26
CA PRO A 412 19.81 16.78 -3.12
C PRO A 412 20.57 18.07 -3.43
N ASP A 413 21.88 18.13 -3.18
CA ASP A 413 22.70 19.32 -3.36
C ASP A 413 23.02 19.61 -4.83
N THR A 414 23.28 18.58 -5.62
CA THR A 414 23.75 18.72 -7.01
C THR A 414 22.72 18.27 -8.04
N GLY A 415 21.68 17.51 -7.64
CA GLY A 415 20.73 16.85 -8.53
C GLY A 415 21.36 15.72 -9.39
N ALA A 416 22.65 15.44 -9.19
CA ALA A 416 23.35 14.37 -9.91
C ALA A 416 22.91 12.99 -9.41
N SER A 417 22.82 12.02 -10.33
CA SER A 417 22.51 10.62 -9.97
C SER A 417 23.68 9.99 -9.20
N ILE A 418 23.36 9.26 -8.15
CA ILE A 418 24.32 8.43 -7.41
C ILE A 418 24.43 7.10 -8.15
N ASP A 419 25.63 6.82 -8.66
CA ASP A 419 25.87 5.67 -9.52
C ASP A 419 25.57 4.34 -8.85
N GLY A 420 24.77 3.51 -9.55
CA GLY A 420 24.37 2.18 -9.09
C GLY A 420 23.39 2.17 -7.92
N LEU A 421 22.85 3.32 -7.51
CA LEU A 421 21.87 3.40 -6.42
C LEU A 421 20.49 3.76 -6.97
N TYR A 422 19.50 2.89 -6.70
CA TYR A 422 18.12 3.03 -7.18
C TYR A 422 17.13 2.88 -6.05
N VAL A 423 15.89 3.33 -6.27
CA VAL A 423 14.82 3.24 -5.30
C VAL A 423 13.49 2.86 -5.95
N VAL A 424 12.68 2.07 -5.22
CA VAL A 424 11.35 1.61 -5.64
C VAL A 424 10.32 1.72 -4.52
N GLY A 425 9.06 1.61 -4.87
CA GLY A 425 7.95 1.53 -3.93
C GLY A 425 7.68 2.81 -3.15
N TRP A 426 7.24 2.67 -1.92
CA TRP A 426 6.91 3.81 -1.05
C TRP A 426 8.14 4.63 -0.66
N ALA A 427 9.32 4.04 -0.62
CA ALA A 427 10.56 4.81 -0.45
C ALA A 427 10.81 5.78 -1.60
N LYS A 428 10.34 5.46 -2.84
CA LYS A 428 10.46 6.27 -4.05
C LYS A 428 9.37 7.34 -4.19
N ARG A 429 8.11 7.01 -3.87
CA ARG A 429 6.93 7.84 -4.18
C ARG A 429 6.13 8.29 -2.97
N GLY A 430 6.62 8.03 -1.76
CA GLY A 430 5.85 8.21 -0.53
C GLY A 430 4.85 7.06 -0.32
N ALA A 431 4.15 7.09 0.82
CA ALA A 431 3.18 6.06 1.18
C ALA A 431 1.84 6.25 0.43
N HIS A 432 1.91 6.29 -0.89
CA HIS A 432 0.77 6.41 -1.80
C HIS A 432 0.69 5.20 -2.73
N GLY A 433 -0.54 4.83 -3.09
CA GLY A 433 -0.85 3.68 -3.92
C GLY A 433 -0.78 2.34 -3.18
N GLY A 434 -1.41 1.33 -3.78
CA GLY A 434 -1.52 -0.02 -3.25
C GLY A 434 -0.37 -0.96 -3.63
N VAL A 435 -0.63 -2.24 -3.44
CA VAL A 435 0.34 -3.31 -3.73
C VAL A 435 0.65 -3.39 -5.22
N GLY A 436 -0.36 -3.31 -6.08
CA GLY A 436 -0.21 -3.40 -7.53
C GLY A 436 0.56 -2.25 -8.16
N ASP A 437 0.50 -1.03 -7.57
CA ASP A 437 1.30 0.12 -8.04
C ASP A 437 2.81 -0.15 -7.99
N ASN A 438 3.24 -1.11 -7.16
CA ASN A 438 4.65 -1.50 -7.10
C ASN A 438 5.12 -2.20 -8.37
N ARG A 439 4.23 -2.87 -9.11
CA ARG A 439 4.59 -3.49 -10.40
C ARG A 439 5.08 -2.45 -11.41
N ARG A 440 4.28 -1.40 -11.63
CA ARG A 440 4.65 -0.30 -12.54
C ARG A 440 5.89 0.45 -12.03
N CYS A 441 5.94 0.69 -10.73
CA CYS A 441 7.08 1.34 -10.09
C CYS A 441 8.38 0.55 -10.24
N ALA A 442 8.34 -0.78 -10.09
CA ALA A 442 9.46 -1.67 -10.30
C ALA A 442 9.91 -1.68 -11.76
N ALA A 443 8.96 -1.86 -12.71
CA ALA A 443 9.25 -1.87 -14.13
C ALA A 443 9.94 -0.56 -14.57
N GLU A 444 9.43 0.61 -14.15
CA GLU A 444 10.04 1.91 -14.43
C GLU A 444 11.48 1.98 -13.91
N THR A 445 11.74 1.52 -12.69
CA THR A 445 13.09 1.60 -12.11
C THR A 445 14.01 0.61 -12.76
N VAL A 446 13.56 -0.61 -13.07
CA VAL A 446 14.37 -1.61 -13.79
C VAL A 446 14.71 -1.13 -15.21
N ASP A 447 13.81 -0.44 -15.91
CA ASP A 447 14.10 0.22 -17.19
C ASP A 447 15.27 1.22 -17.07
N ARG A 448 15.38 1.93 -15.94
CA ARG A 448 16.51 2.84 -15.70
C ARG A 448 17.80 2.08 -15.44
N ILE A 449 17.74 0.97 -14.70
CA ILE A 449 18.90 0.11 -14.47
C ILE A 449 19.42 -0.44 -15.81
N VAL A 450 18.52 -0.95 -16.67
CA VAL A 450 18.89 -1.45 -18.01
C VAL A 450 19.53 -0.35 -18.86
N ALA A 451 18.96 0.87 -18.83
CA ALA A 451 19.50 2.01 -19.58
C ALA A 451 20.89 2.47 -19.09
N ASP A 452 21.21 2.23 -17.82
CA ASP A 452 22.49 2.65 -17.22
C ASP A 452 23.55 1.55 -17.19
N ILE A 453 23.20 0.32 -17.61
CA ILE A 453 24.00 -0.87 -17.32
C ILE A 453 25.43 -0.82 -17.92
N GLU A 454 25.59 -0.26 -19.11
CA GLU A 454 26.89 -0.14 -19.74
C GLU A 454 27.82 0.80 -18.95
N ARG A 455 27.27 1.93 -18.49
CA ARG A 455 27.97 2.87 -17.63
C ARG A 455 28.33 2.25 -16.28
N ILE A 456 27.40 1.46 -15.69
CA ILE A 456 27.61 0.77 -14.42
C ILE A 456 28.74 -0.26 -14.56
N ARG A 457 28.79 -1.01 -15.66
CA ARG A 457 29.81 -2.03 -15.92
C ARG A 457 31.20 -1.44 -16.23
N SER A 458 31.26 -0.28 -16.86
CA SER A 458 32.51 0.41 -17.19
C SER A 458 33.12 1.17 -16.00
N ASP A 459 32.50 1.22 -14.85
CA ASP A 459 33.04 1.86 -13.64
C ASP A 459 34.23 1.07 -13.10
N PRO A 460 35.48 1.63 -13.13
CA PRO A 460 36.69 0.93 -12.71
C PRO A 460 36.67 0.47 -11.25
N ARG A 461 35.95 1.20 -10.39
CA ARG A 461 35.82 0.87 -8.96
C ARG A 461 35.11 -0.46 -8.73
N ARG A 462 34.30 -0.92 -9.69
CA ARG A 462 33.52 -2.16 -9.65
C ARG A 462 34.23 -3.33 -10.35
N ALA A 463 35.15 -3.05 -11.25
CA ALA A 463 35.97 -4.05 -11.90
C ALA A 463 36.98 -4.70 -10.93
N ALA A 464 37.50 -3.93 -9.97
CA ALA A 464 38.49 -4.41 -9.00
C ALA A 464 37.97 -5.43 -7.99
N THR A 465 36.68 -5.37 -7.64
CA THR A 465 36.04 -6.28 -6.66
C THR A 465 35.82 -7.70 -7.21
N SER A 466 35.82 -7.87 -8.52
CA SER A 466 35.66 -9.19 -9.18
C SER A 466 36.93 -10.06 -9.08
N ALA A 467 38.11 -9.47 -8.84
CA ALA A 467 39.36 -10.20 -8.68
C ALA A 467 39.54 -10.86 -7.28
N TYR A 468 38.95 -10.30 -6.25
CA TYR A 468 39.06 -10.80 -4.86
C TYR A 468 38.24 -12.05 -4.55
N GLY A 469 37.18 -12.32 -5.33
CA GLY A 469 36.27 -13.46 -5.13
C GLY A 469 36.79 -14.81 -5.63
N ARG A 470 37.94 -14.87 -6.33
CA ARG A 470 38.51 -16.11 -6.88
C ARG A 470 39.52 -16.80 -5.96
N GLY A 471 39.80 -16.28 -4.79
CA GLY A 471 40.84 -16.72 -3.89
C GLY A 471 40.47 -17.70 -2.79
N HIS A 472 39.20 -18.05 -2.57
CA HIS A 472 38.76 -18.87 -1.45
C HIS A 472 37.96 -20.14 -1.77
N ALA A 473 38.05 -20.63 -3.02
CA ALA A 473 37.47 -21.93 -3.41
C ALA A 473 38.55 -22.97 -3.76
N GLY A 474 39.65 -22.99 -3.02
CA GLY A 474 40.73 -23.96 -3.23
C GLY A 474 41.49 -24.23 -1.94
N GLY A 475 41.06 -25.22 -1.16
CA GLY A 475 41.83 -25.74 -0.06
C GLY A 475 41.01 -26.24 1.11
N GLN A 476 40.52 -27.45 1.03
CA GLN A 476 40.73 -28.51 2.03
C GLN A 476 40.17 -29.82 1.49
N GLY A 477 41.05 -30.79 1.35
CA GLY A 477 40.79 -32.15 0.95
C GLY A 477 40.10 -33.00 2.00
#